data_f2d75d4850c700013e23118fcefdbbda
#
_entry.id   f2d75d4850c700013e23118fcefdbbda
#
_cell.length_a   1.000
_cell.length_b   1.000
_cell.length_c   1.000
_cell.angle_alpha   90.00
_cell.angle_beta   90.00
_cell.angle_gamma   90.00
#
_symmetry.space_group_name_H-M   'P 1'
#
loop_
_entity.id
_entity.type
_entity.pdbx_description
1 polymer ?
#
loop_
_entity_poly.entity_id
_entity_poly.type
_entity_poly.pdbx_seq_one_letter_code
_entity_poly.pdbx_strand_id
1 'polypeptide(L)'
;MFFYRLGRSLAPILLTPILVACAAPSGSLDPIKANDLSCGASPELITDPSFTAINDTGSQWRYSQHAGDRSFTVDAREGTITFKRIGPEPWALFRQTITDERLDGATIRYTADLRGDVSSEVTHFFGAKAGLFLQVGNHPNAFMGDQDPGTGQWDWQSYSVSETLPVGVNSVNVGFIHQAGEGAIEARNPSLVLVNCLD
;
A
#
# COMPACT_ATOMS: atom_id res chain seq x y z
N MET A 1 67.61 3.84 -47.75
CA MET A 1 66.90 2.97 -48.67
C MET A 1 65.44 3.45 -48.68
N PHE A 2 65.08 4.06 -49.79
CA PHE A 2 63.83 4.76 -50.07
C PHE A 2 62.71 3.72 -50.35
N PHE A 3 61.49 3.89 -49.78
CA PHE A 3 60.27 3.43 -50.41
C PHE A 3 59.13 4.42 -50.24
N TYR A 4 58.61 4.76 -51.38
CA TYR A 4 57.57 5.69 -51.72
C TYR A 4 56.17 5.30 -51.18
N ARG A 5 55.49 6.36 -50.75
CA ARG A 5 54.07 6.32 -50.48
C ARG A 5 53.23 6.56 -51.72
N LEU A 6 52.15 5.84 -51.85
CA LEU A 6 51.01 6.19 -52.69
C LEU A 6 49.80 6.43 -51.80
N GLY A 7 49.36 7.67 -51.74
CA GLY A 7 48.13 8.04 -51.06
C GLY A 7 46.93 7.75 -51.94
N ARG A 8 45.91 7.22 -51.32
CA ARG A 8 44.55 7.23 -51.88
C ARG A 8 43.65 8.01 -50.91
N SER A 9 43.20 9.13 -51.43
CA SER A 9 42.16 9.97 -50.84
C SER A 9 40.82 9.27 -51.04
N LEU A 10 40.17 8.92 -49.94
CA LEU A 10 38.78 8.50 -49.95
C LEU A 10 37.96 9.64 -49.33
N ALA A 11 37.07 10.22 -50.11
CA ALA A 11 36.12 11.21 -49.69
C ALA A 11 35.11 10.61 -48.72
N PRO A 12 34.72 11.29 -47.63
CA PRO A 12 33.70 10.80 -46.74
C PRO A 12 32.30 10.99 -47.34
N ILE A 13 31.55 9.92 -47.46
CA ILE A 13 30.12 9.92 -47.76
C ILE A 13 29.43 10.36 -46.47
N LEU A 14 28.87 11.54 -46.47
CA LEU A 14 27.99 12.04 -45.41
C LEU A 14 26.63 11.30 -45.51
N LEU A 15 26.45 10.27 -44.70
CA LEU A 15 25.12 9.71 -44.40
C LEU A 15 24.47 10.59 -43.33
N THR A 16 23.51 11.37 -43.73
CA THR A 16 22.59 12.05 -42.81
C THR A 16 21.64 11.04 -42.21
N PRO A 17 21.59 10.82 -40.89
CA PRO A 17 20.56 10.00 -40.29
C PRO A 17 19.23 10.77 -40.29
N ILE A 18 18.23 10.22 -40.94
CA ILE A 18 16.84 10.67 -40.80
C ILE A 18 16.37 10.19 -39.41
N LEU A 19 16.34 11.13 -38.46
CA LEU A 19 15.68 10.95 -37.17
C LEU A 19 14.17 10.93 -37.41
N VAL A 20 13.62 9.73 -37.52
CA VAL A 20 12.15 9.54 -37.33
C VAL A 20 11.89 9.72 -35.86
N ALA A 21 11.41 10.87 -35.47
CA ALA A 21 10.88 11.13 -34.15
C ALA A 21 9.54 10.37 -34.02
N CYS A 22 9.60 9.17 -33.42
CA CYS A 22 8.40 8.56 -32.87
C CYS A 22 7.97 9.43 -31.68
N ALA A 23 7.00 10.32 -31.91
CA ALA A 23 6.27 10.95 -30.84
C ALA A 23 5.51 9.85 -30.10
N ALA A 24 6.01 9.43 -28.95
CA ALA A 24 5.22 8.67 -28.00
C ALA A 24 4.03 9.53 -27.56
N PRO A 25 2.81 9.00 -27.55
CA PRO A 25 1.70 9.74 -26.95
C PRO A 25 2.02 9.89 -25.46
N SER A 26 2.35 11.12 -25.06
CA SER A 26 2.37 11.53 -23.66
C SER A 26 0.92 11.53 -23.16
N GLY A 27 0.40 10.33 -22.86
CA GLY A 27 -0.77 10.18 -22.04
C GLY A 27 -0.36 10.61 -20.64
N SER A 28 -0.62 11.87 -20.31
CA SER A 28 -0.72 12.33 -18.94
C SER A 28 -1.76 11.43 -18.28
N LEU A 29 -1.30 10.52 -17.42
CA LEU A 29 -2.20 9.91 -16.45
C LEU A 29 -2.56 11.03 -15.48
N ASP A 30 -3.66 11.71 -15.79
CA ASP A 30 -4.27 12.63 -14.85
C ASP A 30 -4.52 11.84 -13.55
N PRO A 31 -4.15 12.38 -12.38
CA PRO A 31 -4.49 11.76 -11.12
C PRO A 31 -6.02 11.58 -11.14
N ILE A 32 -6.47 10.33 -10.94
CA ILE A 32 -7.90 9.98 -10.90
C ILE A 32 -8.53 10.94 -9.90
N LYS A 33 -9.27 11.90 -10.41
CA LYS A 33 -9.99 12.85 -9.58
C LYS A 33 -10.97 12.02 -8.75
N ALA A 34 -10.98 12.25 -7.44
CA ALA A 34 -11.86 11.60 -6.47
C ALA A 34 -13.38 11.69 -6.82
N ASN A 35 -13.73 12.36 -7.90
CA ASN A 35 -15.09 12.59 -8.36
C ASN A 35 -15.63 11.60 -9.41
N ASP A 36 -14.80 10.65 -9.91
CA ASP A 36 -15.28 9.64 -10.87
C ASP A 36 -15.95 8.42 -10.20
N LEU A 37 -16.24 8.50 -8.91
CA LEU A 37 -16.91 7.47 -8.14
C LEU A 37 -18.42 7.65 -8.11
N SER A 38 -19.07 7.80 -9.27
CA SER A 38 -20.52 7.68 -9.37
C SER A 38 -21.03 6.22 -9.33
N CYS A 39 -20.13 5.26 -9.18
CA CYS A 39 -20.49 3.90 -8.80
C CYS A 39 -20.97 3.94 -7.35
N GLY A 40 -22.23 3.62 -7.10
CA GLY A 40 -22.82 3.65 -5.77
C GLY A 40 -21.92 2.91 -4.77
N ALA A 41 -21.28 3.65 -3.86
CA ALA A 41 -20.47 3.04 -2.81
C ALA A 41 -21.40 2.17 -1.96
N SER A 42 -21.00 0.93 -1.74
CA SER A 42 -21.71 0.05 -0.81
C SER A 42 -21.59 0.60 0.62
N PRO A 43 -22.44 0.14 1.54
CA PRO A 43 -22.27 0.45 2.95
C PRO A 43 -20.86 0.11 3.44
N GLU A 44 -20.36 0.90 4.39
CA GLU A 44 -19.10 0.66 5.09
C GLU A 44 -19.08 -0.73 5.72
N LEU A 45 -18.01 -1.48 5.52
CA LEU A 45 -17.84 -2.84 6.05
C LEU A 45 -16.98 -2.88 7.33
N ILE A 46 -16.21 -1.84 7.62
CA ILE A 46 -15.42 -1.77 8.85
C ILE A 46 -16.34 -1.50 10.04
N THR A 47 -16.20 -2.32 11.05
CA THR A 47 -16.84 -2.11 12.36
C THR A 47 -15.93 -1.24 13.21
N ASP A 48 -16.49 -0.23 13.90
CA ASP A 48 -15.74 0.71 14.74
C ASP A 48 -14.58 1.42 14.01
N PRO A 49 -14.88 2.18 12.95
CA PRO A 49 -13.88 2.94 12.22
C PRO A 49 -13.25 4.09 13.04
N SER A 50 -13.83 4.40 14.19
CA SER A 50 -13.33 5.41 15.14
C SER A 50 -12.50 4.83 16.28
N PHE A 51 -12.25 3.51 16.27
CA PHE A 51 -11.42 2.80 17.25
C PHE A 51 -11.88 2.98 18.71
N THR A 52 -13.18 3.17 18.95
CA THR A 52 -13.73 3.44 20.28
C THR A 52 -13.73 2.23 21.19
N ALA A 53 -13.78 1.03 20.60
CA ALA A 53 -13.92 -0.25 21.31
C ALA A 53 -12.68 -1.14 21.21
N ILE A 54 -11.51 -0.63 20.87
CA ILE A 54 -10.32 -1.47 20.64
C ILE A 54 -9.86 -2.26 21.86
N ASN A 55 -10.16 -1.78 23.06
CA ASN A 55 -9.81 -2.40 24.34
C ASN A 55 -10.94 -3.25 24.91
N ASP A 56 -12.11 -3.27 24.29
CA ASP A 56 -13.26 -4.00 24.75
C ASP A 56 -13.17 -5.49 24.39
N THR A 57 -13.76 -6.34 25.22
CA THR A 57 -13.79 -7.80 25.00
C THR A 57 -14.44 -8.16 23.67
N GLY A 58 -15.38 -7.35 23.17
CA GLY A 58 -16.09 -7.51 21.90
C GLY A 58 -15.42 -6.84 20.70
N SER A 59 -14.27 -6.20 20.87
CA SER A 59 -13.60 -5.49 19.77
C SER A 59 -13.42 -6.38 18.54
N GLN A 60 -13.68 -5.83 17.38
CA GLN A 60 -13.38 -6.48 16.09
C GLN A 60 -11.93 -6.26 15.67
N TRP A 61 -11.30 -5.21 16.19
CA TRP A 61 -9.89 -4.96 15.97
C TRP A 61 -9.02 -5.93 16.77
N ARG A 62 -8.06 -6.54 16.12
CA ARG A 62 -7.17 -7.55 16.71
C ARG A 62 -5.72 -7.18 16.46
N TYR A 63 -4.95 -7.21 17.53
CA TYR A 63 -3.50 -7.15 17.48
C TYR A 63 -2.91 -8.55 17.29
N SER A 64 -1.88 -8.67 16.45
CA SER A 64 -1.03 -9.85 16.34
C SER A 64 0.38 -9.43 15.96
N GLN A 65 1.38 -10.21 16.34
CA GLN A 65 2.78 -10.02 15.98
C GLN A 65 3.44 -11.35 15.63
N HIS A 66 4.68 -11.30 15.14
CA HIS A 66 5.42 -12.48 14.70
C HIS A 66 5.52 -13.55 15.81
N ALA A 67 6.08 -13.22 16.98
CA ALA A 67 6.29 -14.14 18.10
C ALA A 67 6.55 -13.38 19.40
N GLY A 68 6.96 -14.10 20.45
CA GLY A 68 7.58 -13.57 21.66
C GLY A 68 6.77 -12.58 22.47
N ASP A 69 7.49 -11.81 23.29
CA ASP A 69 6.89 -10.77 24.13
C ASP A 69 6.42 -9.58 23.29
N ARG A 70 5.39 -8.88 23.82
CA ARG A 70 4.77 -7.76 23.10
C ARG A 70 5.79 -6.69 22.72
N SER A 71 5.95 -6.48 21.42
CA SER A 71 6.94 -5.58 20.83
C SER A 71 6.32 -4.36 20.14
N PHE A 72 5.00 -4.23 20.18
CA PHE A 72 4.27 -3.08 19.65
C PHE A 72 3.09 -2.73 20.54
N THR A 73 2.81 -1.45 20.64
CA THR A 73 1.58 -0.93 21.28
C THR A 73 0.64 -0.38 20.22
N VAL A 74 -0.66 -0.48 20.53
CA VAL A 74 -1.73 0.22 19.80
C VAL A 74 -2.56 0.96 20.83
N ASP A 75 -2.55 2.28 20.72
CA ASP A 75 -3.28 3.18 21.59
C ASP A 75 -4.29 3.97 20.75
N ALA A 76 -5.56 4.03 21.19
CA ALA A 76 -6.58 4.81 20.49
C ALA A 76 -6.95 6.06 21.30
N ARG A 77 -7.05 7.17 20.59
CA ARG A 77 -7.47 8.44 21.13
C ARG A 77 -8.16 9.29 20.06
N GLU A 78 -9.37 9.75 20.37
CA GLU A 78 -10.11 10.71 19.53
C GLU A 78 -10.25 10.27 18.07
N GLY A 79 -10.55 8.98 17.83
CA GLY A 79 -10.72 8.42 16.49
C GLY A 79 -9.42 8.16 15.72
N THR A 80 -8.29 8.24 16.40
CA THR A 80 -6.96 7.97 15.85
C THR A 80 -6.30 6.85 16.66
N ILE A 81 -5.65 5.91 15.98
CA ILE A 81 -4.72 4.98 16.64
C ILE A 81 -3.29 5.46 16.48
N THR A 82 -2.47 5.16 17.48
CA THR A 82 -1.00 5.21 17.40
C THR A 82 -0.48 3.79 17.50
N PHE A 83 0.16 3.30 16.43
CA PHE A 83 0.75 1.98 16.35
C PHE A 83 2.27 2.11 16.39
N LYS A 84 2.87 1.79 17.55
CA LYS A 84 4.27 2.09 17.86
C LYS A 84 5.05 0.83 18.17
N ARG A 85 6.28 0.73 17.63
CA ARG A 85 7.25 -0.30 18.02
C ARG A 85 7.88 0.03 19.37
N ILE A 86 7.99 -1.01 20.24
CA ILE A 86 8.59 -0.92 21.58
C ILE A 86 9.54 -2.08 21.89
N GLY A 87 9.71 -3.03 20.98
CA GLY A 87 10.51 -4.23 21.22
C GLY A 87 11.08 -4.86 19.94
N PRO A 88 11.71 -6.04 20.03
CA PRO A 88 12.53 -6.61 18.97
C PRO A 88 11.76 -7.30 17.84
N GLU A 89 10.47 -7.66 18.04
CA GLU A 89 9.75 -8.43 17.03
C GLU A 89 9.73 -7.75 15.68
N PRO A 90 9.85 -8.52 14.59
CA PRO A 90 10.04 -7.95 13.25
C PRO A 90 8.82 -7.21 12.71
N TRP A 91 7.62 -7.65 13.06
CA TRP A 91 6.38 -7.05 12.58
C TRP A 91 5.21 -7.31 13.52
N ALA A 92 4.23 -6.43 13.41
CA ALA A 92 2.92 -6.62 13.98
C ALA A 92 1.82 -6.12 13.04
N LEU A 93 0.62 -6.63 13.25
CA LEU A 93 -0.60 -6.27 12.57
C LEU A 93 -1.63 -5.79 13.58
N PHE A 94 -2.38 -4.76 13.20
CA PHE A 94 -3.62 -4.35 13.87
C PHE A 94 -4.73 -4.34 12.83
N ARG A 95 -5.66 -5.29 12.89
CA ARG A 95 -6.57 -5.61 11.80
C ARG A 95 -7.95 -6.05 12.26
N GLN A 96 -8.92 -5.98 11.34
CA GLN A 96 -10.19 -6.68 11.39
C GLN A 96 -10.25 -7.81 10.36
N THR A 97 -10.99 -8.85 10.67
CA THR A 97 -11.46 -9.84 9.70
C THR A 97 -12.89 -9.49 9.33
N ILE A 98 -13.12 -9.19 8.07
CA ILE A 98 -14.46 -8.92 7.52
C ILE A 98 -14.92 -10.16 6.79
N THR A 99 -16.10 -10.68 7.16
CA THR A 99 -16.76 -11.80 6.47
C THR A 99 -18.11 -11.31 5.98
N ASP A 100 -18.31 -11.37 4.66
CA ASP A 100 -19.53 -10.92 4.00
C ASP A 100 -19.68 -11.66 2.67
N GLU A 101 -20.86 -12.19 2.39
CA GLU A 101 -21.13 -12.91 1.13
C GLU A 101 -20.98 -12.01 -0.11
N ARG A 102 -21.17 -10.70 0.05
CA ARG A 102 -21.00 -9.73 -1.03
C ARG A 102 -19.56 -9.56 -1.50
N LEU A 103 -18.59 -10.10 -0.78
CA LEU A 103 -17.17 -10.08 -1.16
C LEU A 103 -16.86 -11.05 -2.29
N ASP A 104 -17.73 -12.04 -2.54
CA ASP A 104 -17.51 -13.06 -3.56
C ASP A 104 -17.38 -12.45 -4.97
N GLY A 105 -16.19 -12.51 -5.54
CA GLY A 105 -15.88 -11.94 -6.86
C GLY A 105 -15.96 -10.41 -6.96
N ALA A 106 -16.17 -9.70 -5.84
CA ALA A 106 -16.31 -8.26 -5.83
C ALA A 106 -14.96 -7.52 -5.95
N THR A 107 -15.01 -6.29 -6.44
CA THR A 107 -13.90 -5.36 -6.28
C THR A 107 -14.11 -4.56 -5.00
N ILE A 108 -13.09 -4.55 -4.15
CA ILE A 108 -13.09 -3.81 -2.88
C ILE A 108 -12.10 -2.66 -2.94
N ARG A 109 -12.36 -1.64 -2.11
CA ARG A 109 -11.40 -0.57 -1.82
C ARG A 109 -11.28 -0.40 -0.31
N TYR A 110 -10.06 -0.52 0.17
CA TYR A 110 -9.68 -0.20 1.55
C TYR A 110 -8.91 1.12 1.57
N THR A 111 -9.31 2.05 2.42
CA THR A 111 -8.68 3.37 2.58
C THR A 111 -8.45 3.70 4.04
N ALA A 112 -7.45 4.52 4.34
CA ALA A 112 -7.31 5.21 5.62
C ALA A 112 -6.41 6.43 5.45
N ASP A 113 -6.53 7.40 6.37
CA ASP A 113 -5.55 8.46 6.51
C ASP A 113 -4.43 7.98 7.43
N LEU A 114 -3.19 8.18 7.00
CA LEU A 114 -1.99 7.82 7.75
C LEU A 114 -1.05 9.01 7.87
N ARG A 115 -0.34 9.07 8.99
CA ARG A 115 0.91 9.82 9.15
C ARG A 115 1.91 8.98 9.93
N GLY A 116 3.19 9.31 9.86
CA GLY A 116 4.18 8.53 10.61
C GLY A 116 5.54 9.17 10.70
N ASP A 117 6.31 8.60 11.63
CA ASP A 117 7.74 8.80 11.78
C ASP A 117 8.34 7.43 12.10
N VAL A 118 8.88 6.78 11.06
CA VAL A 118 9.29 5.37 11.12
C VAL A 118 10.68 5.23 10.53
N SER A 119 11.59 4.66 11.31
CA SER A 119 12.95 4.39 10.86
C SER A 119 12.98 3.49 9.63
N SER A 120 13.86 3.81 8.68
CA SER A 120 14.15 2.96 7.52
C SER A 120 15.07 1.78 7.85
N GLU A 121 15.47 1.63 9.10
CA GLU A 121 16.31 0.53 9.51
C GLU A 121 15.61 -0.81 9.28
N VAL A 122 16.25 -1.66 8.48
CA VAL A 122 15.80 -3.03 8.22
C VAL A 122 16.33 -3.93 9.31
N THR A 123 15.48 -4.32 10.24
CA THR A 123 15.86 -5.17 11.36
C THR A 123 15.88 -6.66 11.02
N HIS A 124 15.33 -7.04 9.85
CA HIS A 124 15.34 -8.41 9.33
C HIS A 124 14.94 -8.47 7.83
N PHE A 125 15.00 -9.69 7.24
CA PHE A 125 14.90 -9.92 5.78
C PHE A 125 13.56 -9.56 5.11
N PHE A 126 12.50 -9.27 5.86
CA PHE A 126 11.22 -8.85 5.27
C PHE A 126 11.20 -7.40 4.76
N GLY A 127 12.27 -6.65 5.02
CA GLY A 127 12.34 -5.22 4.69
C GLY A 127 11.61 -4.35 5.71
N ALA A 128 11.63 -3.03 5.45
CA ALA A 128 10.99 -2.04 6.31
C ALA A 128 9.74 -1.50 5.61
N LYS A 129 8.58 -1.59 6.28
CA LYS A 129 7.27 -1.13 5.80
C LYS A 129 6.37 -0.76 6.95
N ALA A 130 5.61 0.32 6.79
CA ALA A 130 4.54 0.67 7.69
C ALA A 130 3.40 1.32 6.91
N GLY A 131 2.18 0.86 7.09
CA GLY A 131 1.05 1.38 6.32
C GLY A 131 -0.17 0.47 6.32
N LEU A 132 -0.95 0.52 5.23
CA LEU A 132 -2.15 -0.28 5.06
C LEU A 132 -1.82 -1.77 4.94
N PHE A 133 -2.72 -2.59 5.46
CA PHE A 133 -2.69 -4.04 5.35
C PHE A 133 -4.00 -4.56 4.78
N LEU A 134 -3.91 -5.32 3.68
CA LEU A 134 -5.01 -6.06 3.09
C LEU A 134 -4.54 -7.48 2.79
N GLN A 135 -5.31 -8.47 3.25
CA GLN A 135 -5.08 -9.88 2.97
C GLN A 135 -6.38 -10.53 2.51
N VAL A 136 -6.33 -11.23 1.39
CA VAL A 136 -7.48 -11.90 0.77
C VAL A 136 -7.47 -13.37 1.11
N GLY A 137 -8.51 -13.84 1.81
CA GLY A 137 -8.64 -15.24 2.25
C GLY A 137 -7.43 -15.70 3.04
N ASN A 138 -6.98 -16.93 2.76
CA ASN A 138 -5.78 -17.53 3.37
C ASN A 138 -4.50 -17.27 2.56
N HIS A 139 -4.54 -16.37 1.59
CA HIS A 139 -3.36 -16.03 0.81
C HIS A 139 -2.27 -15.41 1.69
N PRO A 140 -1.04 -15.92 1.66
CA PRO A 140 0.05 -15.42 2.50
C PRO A 140 0.54 -14.02 2.09
N ASN A 141 0.07 -13.50 0.96
CA ASN A 141 0.49 -12.20 0.44
C ASN A 141 -0.40 -11.11 1.02
N ALA A 142 0.16 -10.34 1.94
CA ALA A 142 -0.41 -9.07 2.32
C ALA A 142 -0.20 -8.08 1.16
N PHE A 143 -1.29 -7.58 0.60
CA PHE A 143 -1.22 -6.49 -0.36
C PHE A 143 -1.05 -5.20 0.43
N MET A 144 0.10 -4.58 0.24
CA MET A 144 0.30 -3.19 0.64
C MET A 144 0.22 -2.41 -0.65
N GLY A 145 -0.65 -1.39 -0.70
CA GLY A 145 -0.80 -0.59 -1.89
C GLY A 145 0.53 0.04 -2.33
N ASP A 146 0.70 0.27 -3.61
CA ASP A 146 1.90 0.89 -4.20
C ASP A 146 2.18 2.30 -3.64
N GLN A 147 1.23 2.86 -2.90
CA GLN A 147 1.29 4.19 -2.28
C GLN A 147 1.65 4.17 -0.80
N ASP A 148 2.03 3.02 -0.25
CA ASP A 148 2.47 2.92 1.14
C ASP A 148 3.62 3.91 1.39
N PRO A 149 3.55 4.74 2.44
CA PRO A 149 4.62 5.66 2.78
C PRO A 149 5.93 4.93 3.10
N GLY A 150 5.83 3.67 3.50
CA GLY A 150 6.98 2.82 3.77
C GLY A 150 7.70 3.22 5.05
N THR A 151 8.68 4.13 4.94
CA THR A 151 9.52 4.60 6.04
C THR A 151 9.84 6.08 5.90
N GLY A 152 10.38 6.68 6.97
CA GLY A 152 10.68 8.09 7.05
C GLY A 152 9.62 8.85 7.82
N GLN A 153 9.58 10.16 7.63
CA GLN A 153 8.60 11.04 8.24
C GLN A 153 7.65 11.60 7.18
N TRP A 154 6.34 11.50 7.42
CA TRP A 154 5.30 12.05 6.55
C TRP A 154 4.12 12.55 7.36
N ASP A 155 3.42 13.54 6.83
CA ASP A 155 2.22 14.10 7.43
C ASP A 155 0.97 13.36 6.94
N TRP A 156 -0.21 13.72 7.47
CA TRP A 156 -1.48 13.11 7.14
C TRP A 156 -1.74 13.08 5.62
N GLN A 157 -1.92 11.89 5.10
CA GLN A 157 -2.32 11.63 3.72
C GLN A 157 -3.30 10.46 3.68
N SER A 158 -4.21 10.48 2.71
CA SER A 158 -5.11 9.36 2.43
C SER A 158 -4.42 8.34 1.53
N TYR A 159 -4.43 7.10 1.97
CA TYR A 159 -3.91 5.95 1.23
C TYR A 159 -5.05 5.01 0.86
N SER A 160 -4.91 4.31 -0.24
CA SER A 160 -5.91 3.34 -0.69
C SER A 160 -5.27 2.13 -1.34
N VAL A 161 -5.93 0.99 -1.18
CA VAL A 161 -5.66 -0.24 -1.91
C VAL A 161 -6.98 -0.76 -2.46
N SER A 162 -6.99 -1.14 -3.74
CA SER A 162 -8.15 -1.77 -4.38
C SER A 162 -7.76 -3.13 -4.90
N GLU A 163 -8.65 -4.12 -4.74
CA GLU A 163 -8.43 -5.50 -5.16
C GLU A 163 -9.73 -6.11 -5.68
N THR A 164 -9.64 -6.86 -6.77
CA THR A 164 -10.76 -7.70 -7.24
C THR A 164 -10.59 -9.09 -6.64
N LEU A 165 -11.55 -9.47 -5.81
CA LEU A 165 -11.51 -10.72 -5.08
C LEU A 165 -11.80 -11.90 -5.99
N PRO A 166 -11.13 -13.04 -5.81
CA PRO A 166 -11.49 -14.28 -6.50
C PRO A 166 -12.90 -14.75 -6.12
N VAL A 167 -13.57 -15.43 -7.06
CA VAL A 167 -14.83 -16.13 -6.80
C VAL A 167 -14.62 -17.17 -5.69
N GLY A 168 -15.55 -17.24 -4.77
CA GLY A 168 -15.50 -18.12 -3.58
C GLY A 168 -14.82 -17.49 -2.36
N VAL A 169 -14.28 -16.27 -2.48
CA VAL A 169 -13.72 -15.52 -1.34
C VAL A 169 -14.79 -14.66 -0.71
N ASN A 170 -15.12 -14.94 0.54
CA ASN A 170 -16.10 -14.20 1.34
C ASN A 170 -15.50 -13.59 2.60
N SER A 171 -14.18 -13.56 2.72
CA SER A 171 -13.49 -13.03 3.89
C SER A 171 -12.19 -12.33 3.51
N VAL A 172 -11.95 -11.16 4.11
CA VAL A 172 -10.71 -10.39 3.98
C VAL A 172 -10.23 -9.91 5.34
N ASN A 173 -8.91 -9.72 5.47
CA ASN A 173 -8.35 -9.02 6.62
C ASN A 173 -7.89 -7.63 6.16
N VAL A 174 -8.31 -6.60 6.85
CA VAL A 174 -7.91 -5.22 6.59
C VAL A 174 -7.41 -4.56 7.87
N GLY A 175 -6.47 -3.63 7.73
CA GLY A 175 -5.92 -2.93 8.88
C GLY A 175 -4.58 -2.29 8.57
N PHE A 176 -3.67 -2.39 9.52
CA PHE A 176 -2.37 -1.72 9.49
C PHE A 176 -1.26 -2.70 9.81
N ILE A 177 -0.12 -2.50 9.16
CA ILE A 177 1.12 -3.23 9.42
C ILE A 177 2.20 -2.27 9.89
N HIS A 178 3.00 -2.71 10.87
CA HIS A 178 4.24 -2.08 11.23
C HIS A 178 5.36 -3.14 11.17
N GLN A 179 6.19 -3.04 10.13
CA GLN A 179 7.31 -3.95 9.82
C GLN A 179 8.57 -3.12 9.57
N ALA A 180 8.77 -2.08 10.34
CA ALA A 180 9.90 -1.18 10.20
C ALA A 180 10.70 -1.15 11.50
N GLY A 181 11.79 -0.41 11.51
CA GLY A 181 12.56 -0.12 12.69
C GLY A 181 11.78 0.65 13.75
N GLU A 182 12.45 1.46 14.54
CA GLU A 182 11.81 2.29 15.56
C GLU A 182 10.82 3.28 14.95
N GLY A 183 9.88 3.73 15.77
CA GLY A 183 8.93 4.76 15.40
C GLY A 183 7.47 4.33 15.53
N ALA A 184 6.58 5.13 14.96
CA ALA A 184 5.15 4.92 14.99
C ALA A 184 4.46 5.37 13.70
N ILE A 185 3.35 4.71 13.39
CA ILE A 185 2.34 5.24 12.48
C ILE A 185 1.10 5.64 13.28
N GLU A 186 0.43 6.65 12.80
CA GLU A 186 -0.90 7.02 13.25
C GLU A 186 -1.89 6.80 12.12
N ALA A 187 -3.08 6.31 12.44
CA ALA A 187 -4.11 6.02 11.46
C ALA A 187 -5.49 6.47 11.95
N ARG A 188 -6.32 6.96 11.02
CA ARG A 188 -7.71 7.34 11.25
C ARG A 188 -8.55 7.10 10.01
N ASN A 189 -9.87 7.17 10.17
CA ASN A 189 -10.83 7.07 9.08
C ASN A 189 -10.65 5.81 8.20
N PRO A 190 -10.42 4.60 8.77
CA PRO A 190 -10.38 3.40 7.96
C PRO A 190 -11.75 3.16 7.33
N SER A 191 -11.77 2.77 6.06
CA SER A 191 -12.99 2.48 5.31
C SER A 191 -12.75 1.33 4.35
N LEU A 192 -13.66 0.36 4.32
CA LEU A 192 -13.71 -0.72 3.35
C LEU A 192 -15.07 -0.73 2.66
N VAL A 193 -15.07 -0.52 1.36
CA VAL A 193 -16.29 -0.50 0.55
C VAL A 193 -16.17 -1.44 -0.65
N LEU A 194 -17.32 -1.93 -1.12
CA LEU A 194 -17.40 -2.59 -2.41
C LEU A 194 -17.46 -1.52 -3.51
N VAL A 195 -16.65 -1.68 -4.54
CA VAL A 195 -16.65 -0.81 -5.72
C VAL A 195 -17.49 -1.50 -6.78
N ASN A 196 -18.78 -1.20 -6.82
CA ASN A 196 -19.69 -1.75 -7.80
C ASN A 196 -19.71 -0.85 -9.02
N CYS A 197 -18.76 -1.06 -9.94
CA CYS A 197 -18.82 -0.55 -11.29
C CYS A 197 -19.26 -1.70 -12.20
N LEU A 198 -20.55 -2.00 -12.24
CA LEU A 198 -21.12 -2.76 -13.34
C LEU A 198 -21.50 -1.74 -14.42
N ASP A 199 -20.72 -1.72 -15.49
CA ASP A 199 -21.09 -1.09 -16.75
C ASP A 199 -22.19 -1.91 -17.46
#